data_1d366b33da00c71f94e8a8cfe87653d7
#
_entry.id   1d366b33da00c71f94e8a8cfe87653d7
#
_cell.length_a   1.000
_cell.length_b   1.000
_cell.length_c   1.000
_cell.angle_alpha   90.00
_cell.angle_beta   90.00
_cell.angle_gamma   90.00
#
_symmetry.space_group_name_H-M   'P 1'
#
loop_
_entity.id
_entity.type
_entity.pdbx_description
1 polymer ?
#
loop_
_entity_poly.entity_id
_entity_poly.type
_entity_poly.pdbx_seq_one_letter_code
_entity_poly.pdbx_strand_id
1 'polypeptide(L)'
;MKSNKLFLTAVLSTLAVSLLAGCNNSKSSAAPSKQSSIPIPLSYEEDVPLEIGDTVKEWAHVADFEQSPLGIPNSAAGSGDCDIVSDFGYGDSYSLKCVGKIGNNQQGYLSSDALEEPYFTEDDAKNGDIISLCLYVPANSNVASLQLQVMPSSGNNAILGDLIEISEENEEKWIRTLISFDTLETLGSIRVIFKAVDGTKNVTFFIDDINIELGEETVKTEYEFNDESLYQAYEDYDIKIGTCMAANGLRNTTMRKITKDNFNSVTAENEAKPEQVLDQNACKELSDKSEVVITMKPFEKLYNFAEASHIGVRHHTFVWYSQTPNWFFTEDYNGGKQASRELMLKRMDNFMREMIEGINDRWPGLVYAIDVVNEAVGNGGAGFNKNNKWFDTIGEDFVYQAFKTAYKYKDEGQDLYYNDYDYDYNTSNCQKALSDDILGQAIREGLVDGVGIQGHIDSDQSMDVIITDAKMIKEQGLKCQITELDITVSGSDEAAWNKQKAAYKRLMSKVLQSNDAGETEINAVIVWGITDNSSWKSYQNPLLFNNSYGKKPCYYGMLEAIEEFENN
;
A
#
# COMPACT_ATOMS: atom_id res chain seq x y z
N MET A 1 33.39 31.62 17.98
CA MET A 1 34.11 31.55 19.27
C MET A 1 33.33 30.72 20.28
N LYS A 2 33.84 29.55 20.65
CA LYS A 2 33.53 28.70 21.82
C LYS A 2 32.14 28.10 21.89
N SER A 3 31.91 26.83 21.57
CA SER A 3 32.33 25.55 22.23
C SER A 3 31.72 25.33 23.60
N ASN A 4 30.96 24.24 23.71
CA ASN A 4 30.99 23.19 24.73
C ASN A 4 29.80 22.28 24.53
N LYS A 5 29.90 21.14 24.23
CA LYS A 5 30.19 19.74 24.60
C LYS A 5 29.85 19.39 26.05
N LEU A 6 29.33 18.19 26.14
CA LEU A 6 29.19 17.20 27.26
C LEU A 6 27.87 17.28 28.06
N PHE A 7 27.22 16.20 28.52
CA PHE A 7 27.63 14.83 28.85
C PHE A 7 26.45 13.85 28.88
N LEU A 8 26.73 12.65 28.57
CA LEU A 8 26.06 11.37 28.81
C LEU A 8 25.77 11.12 30.29
N THR A 9 24.63 10.54 30.66
CA THR A 9 24.57 9.60 31.78
C THR A 9 23.43 8.61 31.63
N ALA A 10 23.80 7.35 31.54
CA ALA A 10 22.93 6.19 31.68
C ALA A 10 22.63 5.97 33.17
N VAL A 11 21.40 5.57 33.50
CA VAL A 11 21.10 4.94 34.77
C VAL A 11 20.26 3.70 34.52
N LEU A 12 20.90 2.56 34.71
CA LEU A 12 20.23 1.29 35.02
C LEU A 12 19.69 1.35 36.46
N SER A 13 18.50 0.82 36.69
CA SER A 13 18.15 0.24 37.99
C SER A 13 17.13 -0.88 37.83
N THR A 14 17.60 -2.05 38.17
CA THR A 14 16.91 -3.31 38.53
C THR A 14 16.18 -3.20 39.86
N LEU A 15 15.07 -3.96 40.01
CA LEU A 15 14.65 -4.80 41.16
C LEU A 15 13.16 -5.13 41.01
N ALA A 16 12.77 -6.33 40.86
CA ALA A 16 12.70 -7.53 41.69
C ALA A 16 11.35 -7.69 42.41
N VAL A 17 10.62 -8.69 41.98
CA VAL A 17 9.85 -9.74 42.73
C VAL A 17 9.09 -9.37 44.00
N SER A 18 7.79 -9.69 43.99
CA SER A 18 7.18 -10.44 45.13
C SER A 18 5.88 -11.13 44.74
N LEU A 19 5.86 -12.43 44.96
CA LEU A 19 4.72 -13.34 45.03
C LEU A 19 3.71 -12.91 46.10
N LEU A 20 2.42 -13.19 45.90
CA LEU A 20 1.63 -13.91 46.91
C LEU A 20 0.33 -14.48 46.31
N ALA A 21 0.04 -15.68 46.73
CA ALA A 21 -0.98 -16.60 46.31
C ALA A 21 -2.38 -16.29 46.89
N GLY A 22 -3.42 -16.81 46.23
CA GLY A 22 -4.76 -16.91 46.80
C GLY A 22 -5.66 -17.78 45.96
N CYS A 23 -5.88 -19.01 46.38
CA CYS A 23 -6.80 -20.00 45.80
C CYS A 23 -8.27 -19.57 45.89
N ASN A 24 -9.11 -19.90 44.91
CA ASN A 24 -10.21 -20.84 45.14
C ASN A 24 -10.91 -21.34 43.86
N ASN A 25 -11.31 -22.59 43.97
CA ASN A 25 -11.92 -23.49 43.01
C ASN A 25 -13.27 -23.07 42.44
N SER A 26 -13.51 -23.37 41.14
CA SER A 26 -14.69 -24.12 40.75
C SER A 26 -14.43 -24.89 39.43
N LYS A 27 -14.77 -26.17 39.45
CA LYS A 27 -14.56 -27.16 38.39
C LYS A 27 -15.57 -27.02 37.29
N SER A 28 -15.13 -27.05 36.03
CA SER A 28 -15.88 -27.74 34.95
C SER A 28 -14.86 -28.45 34.02
N SER A 29 -15.11 -29.73 33.85
CA SER A 29 -14.27 -30.66 33.13
C SER A 29 -14.50 -30.59 31.65
N ALA A 30 -13.48 -30.22 30.88
CA ALA A 30 -13.29 -30.67 29.51
C ALA A 30 -11.83 -31.13 29.38
N ALA A 31 -11.63 -32.34 28.87
CA ALA A 31 -10.30 -32.91 28.73
C ALA A 31 -9.49 -32.15 27.68
N PRO A 32 -8.22 -31.84 27.95
CA PRO A 32 -7.37 -31.24 26.93
C PRO A 32 -6.97 -32.32 25.92
N SER A 33 -7.24 -32.07 24.65
CA SER A 33 -6.55 -32.74 23.55
C SER A 33 -5.05 -32.48 23.74
N LYS A 34 -4.25 -33.53 23.76
CA LYS A 34 -2.79 -33.42 23.72
C LYS A 34 -2.38 -32.87 22.36
N GLN A 35 -2.27 -31.56 22.24
CA GLN A 35 -1.43 -30.94 21.22
C GLN A 35 0.02 -31.32 21.55
N SER A 36 0.69 -32.02 20.63
CA SER A 36 2.13 -32.20 20.70
C SER A 36 2.75 -30.82 20.47
N SER A 37 3.24 -30.20 21.55
CA SER A 37 4.05 -28.99 21.45
C SER A 37 5.32 -29.34 20.68
N ILE A 38 5.42 -28.89 19.44
CA ILE A 38 6.70 -28.85 18.73
C ILE A 38 7.51 -27.76 19.43
N PRO A 39 8.76 -28.03 19.87
CA PRO A 39 9.56 -27.01 20.53
C PRO A 39 9.83 -25.84 19.58
N ILE A 40 9.53 -24.63 20.02
CA ILE A 40 9.97 -23.42 19.32
C ILE A 40 11.50 -23.39 19.41
N PRO A 41 12.23 -23.21 18.29
CA PRO A 41 13.68 -23.08 18.36
C PRO A 41 14.06 -21.90 19.25
N LEU A 42 14.85 -22.14 20.30
CA LEU A 42 15.27 -21.11 21.25
C LEU A 42 16.38 -20.18 20.76
N SER A 43 16.87 -20.37 19.55
CA SER A 43 17.86 -19.48 18.92
C SER A 43 17.75 -19.59 17.39
N TYR A 44 17.61 -18.46 16.74
CA TYR A 44 17.90 -18.35 15.32
C TYR A 44 19.42 -18.54 15.15
N GLU A 45 19.83 -19.57 14.39
CA GLU A 45 21.14 -19.47 13.78
C GLU A 45 21.03 -18.35 12.74
N GLU A 46 22.04 -17.48 12.71
CA GLU A 46 22.13 -16.38 11.73
C GLU A 46 21.70 -16.88 10.35
N ASP A 47 20.88 -16.10 9.66
CA ASP A 47 20.47 -16.36 8.30
C ASP A 47 21.60 -17.02 7.52
N VAL A 48 21.34 -18.17 6.91
CA VAL A 48 22.28 -18.71 5.94
C VAL A 48 22.45 -17.60 4.91
N PRO A 49 23.64 -16.97 4.81
CA PRO A 49 23.80 -15.87 3.89
C PRO A 49 23.45 -16.38 2.51
N LEU A 50 22.48 -15.74 1.87
CA LEU A 50 22.29 -15.95 0.45
C LEU A 50 23.59 -15.47 -0.23
N GLU A 51 24.47 -16.39 -0.62
CA GLU A 51 25.56 -16.09 -1.55
C GLU A 51 24.95 -15.82 -2.93
N ILE A 52 24.16 -14.77 -3.01
CA ILE A 52 23.70 -14.19 -4.25
C ILE A 52 24.71 -13.11 -4.57
N GLY A 53 25.23 -13.11 -5.78
CA GLY A 53 26.12 -12.05 -6.23
C GLY A 53 25.55 -10.66 -5.91
N ASP A 54 26.40 -9.68 -5.73
CA ASP A 54 26.23 -8.33 -5.15
C ASP A 54 25.03 -7.47 -5.62
N THR A 55 24.02 -8.04 -6.30
CA THR A 55 22.94 -7.31 -6.97
C THR A 55 21.56 -7.43 -6.31
N VAL A 56 21.41 -8.29 -5.32
CA VAL A 56 20.11 -8.52 -4.65
C VAL A 56 19.94 -7.51 -3.52
N LYS A 57 19.02 -6.57 -3.65
CA LYS A 57 18.92 -5.43 -2.73
C LYS A 57 17.59 -5.25 -1.99
N GLU A 58 16.49 -5.82 -2.45
CA GLU A 58 15.19 -5.64 -1.78
C GLU A 58 14.27 -6.84 -2.02
N TRP A 59 13.71 -7.39 -0.92
CA TRP A 59 12.73 -8.45 -0.94
C TRP A 59 11.32 -7.89 -0.98
N ALA A 60 10.50 -8.32 -1.93
CA ALA A 60 9.06 -8.15 -1.83
C ALA A 60 8.52 -9.31 -1.00
N HIS A 61 8.12 -9.02 0.23
CA HIS A 61 7.52 -10.02 1.11
C HIS A 61 6.22 -10.54 0.53
N VAL A 62 6.04 -11.86 0.51
CA VAL A 62 4.90 -12.49 -0.14
C VAL A 62 3.98 -13.17 0.85
N ALA A 63 4.50 -13.92 1.81
CA ALA A 63 3.72 -14.57 2.85
C ALA A 63 4.59 -14.96 4.04
N ASP A 64 4.18 -14.48 5.22
CA ASP A 64 4.72 -14.84 6.52
C ASP A 64 3.71 -15.63 7.37
N PHE A 65 2.49 -15.79 6.88
CA PHE A 65 1.38 -16.44 7.57
C PHE A 65 0.95 -15.79 8.90
N GLU A 66 1.54 -14.66 9.30
CA GLU A 66 1.21 -13.92 10.53
C GLU A 66 -0.18 -13.31 10.52
N GLN A 67 -0.64 -12.92 9.36
CA GLN A 67 -1.97 -12.36 9.18
C GLN A 67 -2.85 -13.38 8.47
N SER A 68 -3.98 -13.68 9.05
CA SER A 68 -5.07 -14.56 8.60
C SER A 68 -5.02 -14.96 7.13
N PRO A 69 -5.44 -16.18 6.77
CA PRO A 69 -5.00 -16.97 5.63
C PRO A 69 -4.96 -16.16 4.35
N LEU A 70 -3.81 -15.69 4.05
CA LEU A 70 -3.48 -15.11 2.77
C LEU A 70 -3.56 -16.22 1.75
N GLY A 71 -4.71 -16.48 1.17
CA GLY A 71 -4.99 -17.14 -0.10
C GLY A 71 -3.95 -18.03 -0.77
N ILE A 72 -3.00 -18.62 -0.02
CA ILE A 72 -2.31 -19.81 -0.50
C ILE A 72 -3.31 -20.93 -0.35
N PRO A 73 -3.86 -21.45 -1.46
CA PRO A 73 -4.91 -22.43 -1.37
C PRO A 73 -4.42 -23.64 -0.62
N ASN A 74 -5.25 -24.16 0.29
CA ASN A 74 -5.12 -25.50 0.86
C ASN A 74 -5.21 -26.62 -0.21
N SER A 75 -5.16 -26.29 -1.47
CA SER A 75 -5.27 -27.28 -2.51
C SER A 75 -3.88 -27.71 -2.91
N ALA A 76 -3.54 -28.78 -2.47
CA ALA A 76 -2.60 -29.63 -3.12
C ALA A 76 -3.17 -30.11 -4.45
N ALA A 77 -2.97 -29.37 -5.52
CA ALA A 77 -2.86 -30.03 -6.83
C ALA A 77 -1.60 -30.91 -6.75
N GLY A 78 -1.63 -31.93 -5.94
CA GLY A 78 -0.49 -32.76 -5.65
C GLY A 78 -0.86 -33.81 -4.62
N SER A 79 0.09 -34.28 -3.88
CA SER A 79 -0.07 -35.37 -2.95
C SER A 79 0.00 -34.88 -1.51
N GLY A 80 -1.01 -34.14 -1.03
CA GLY A 80 -0.97 -33.78 0.39
C GLY A 80 -1.96 -32.71 0.84
N ASP A 81 -1.85 -32.30 2.09
CA ASP A 81 -2.70 -31.30 2.74
C ASP A 81 -1.80 -30.26 3.42
N CYS A 82 -2.21 -29.00 3.45
CA CYS A 82 -1.51 -27.92 4.15
C CYS A 82 -2.48 -27.17 5.05
N ASP A 83 -2.01 -26.82 6.27
CA ASP A 83 -2.76 -26.04 7.25
C ASP A 83 -1.85 -24.96 7.85
N ILE A 84 -2.36 -23.75 8.04
CA ILE A 84 -1.66 -22.71 8.80
C ILE A 84 -1.67 -23.11 10.28
N VAL A 85 -0.52 -23.06 10.91
CA VAL A 85 -0.36 -23.33 12.34
C VAL A 85 0.15 -22.10 13.04
N SER A 86 -0.36 -21.86 14.25
CA SER A 86 0.11 -20.81 15.16
C SER A 86 1.18 -21.36 16.11
N ASP A 87 1.92 -20.44 16.72
CA ASP A 87 2.98 -20.70 17.70
C ASP A 87 4.20 -21.45 17.14
N PHE A 88 4.40 -21.45 15.82
CA PHE A 88 5.57 -21.98 15.18
C PHE A 88 5.79 -21.35 13.78
N GLY A 89 6.82 -20.51 13.63
CA GLY A 89 7.18 -19.82 12.39
C GLY A 89 8.67 -19.47 12.32
N TYR A 90 9.11 -18.99 11.17
CA TYR A 90 10.45 -18.45 10.97
C TYR A 90 10.47 -16.98 11.37
N GLY A 91 11.06 -16.68 12.50
CA GLY A 91 11.14 -15.31 13.05
C GLY A 91 9.84 -14.78 13.67
N ASP A 92 8.77 -15.53 13.61
CA ASP A 92 7.43 -15.14 14.00
C ASP A 92 6.59 -16.30 14.54
N SER A 93 5.27 -16.17 14.58
CA SER A 93 4.39 -17.13 15.26
C SER A 93 3.61 -18.04 14.33
N TYR A 94 3.68 -17.88 13.01
CA TYR A 94 2.87 -18.66 12.08
C TYR A 94 3.69 -19.29 10.97
N SER A 95 3.24 -20.42 10.46
CA SER A 95 3.80 -21.08 9.30
C SER A 95 2.80 -22.03 8.63
N LEU A 96 3.08 -22.45 7.42
CA LEU A 96 2.30 -23.44 6.68
C LEU A 96 2.83 -24.84 6.96
N LYS A 97 2.09 -25.63 7.75
CA LYS A 97 2.37 -27.04 7.95
C LYS A 97 1.90 -27.84 6.76
N CYS A 98 2.81 -28.59 6.16
CA CYS A 98 2.56 -29.44 5.00
C CYS A 98 2.66 -30.93 5.35
N VAL A 99 1.65 -31.73 4.93
CA VAL A 99 1.64 -33.18 5.07
C VAL A 99 1.56 -33.80 3.69
N GLY A 100 2.69 -34.23 3.17
CA GLY A 100 2.80 -34.83 1.83
C GLY A 100 2.45 -36.31 1.81
N LYS A 101 1.54 -36.72 0.92
CA LYS A 101 1.23 -38.13 0.60
C LYS A 101 2.19 -38.64 -0.45
N ILE A 102 2.63 -39.87 -0.28
CA ILE A 102 3.66 -40.45 -1.13
C ILE A 102 3.04 -41.16 -2.32
N GLY A 103 3.54 -40.80 -3.51
CA GLY A 103 3.22 -41.46 -4.77
C GLY A 103 4.25 -42.52 -5.15
N ASN A 104 4.28 -42.88 -6.42
CA ASN A 104 5.28 -43.79 -6.98
C ASN A 104 6.71 -43.26 -6.77
N ASN A 105 7.67 -44.14 -6.55
CA ASN A 105 9.08 -43.81 -6.33
C ASN A 105 9.39 -43.03 -5.03
N GLN A 106 8.52 -43.11 -4.02
CA GLN A 106 8.71 -42.44 -2.72
C GLN A 106 8.80 -40.90 -2.83
N GLN A 107 8.19 -40.31 -3.86
CA GLN A 107 8.20 -38.90 -4.13
C GLN A 107 6.78 -38.32 -4.22
N GLY A 108 6.67 -37.03 -3.94
CA GLY A 108 5.48 -36.22 -4.15
C GLY A 108 5.86 -34.76 -4.30
N TYR A 109 4.88 -33.93 -4.50
CA TYR A 109 5.04 -32.46 -4.46
C TYR A 109 3.80 -31.82 -3.87
N LEU A 110 3.98 -30.67 -3.26
CA LEU A 110 2.94 -29.72 -2.92
C LEU A 110 3.10 -28.51 -3.83
N SER A 111 2.01 -28.05 -4.39
CA SER A 111 1.97 -26.93 -5.32
C SER A 111 1.03 -25.88 -4.77
N SER A 112 1.42 -24.61 -4.82
CA SER A 112 0.40 -23.57 -4.86
C SER A 112 -0.49 -23.85 -6.05
N ASP A 113 -1.80 -23.57 -5.97
CA ASP A 113 -2.63 -23.42 -7.17
C ASP A 113 -2.01 -22.36 -8.07
N ALA A 114 -2.45 -22.29 -9.33
CA ALA A 114 -2.09 -21.18 -10.18
C ALA A 114 -2.23 -19.91 -9.32
N LEU A 115 -1.12 -19.19 -9.15
CA LEU A 115 -1.07 -18.05 -8.25
C LEU A 115 -1.96 -16.96 -8.84
N GLU A 116 -3.26 -17.15 -8.63
CA GLU A 116 -4.27 -16.16 -8.98
C GLU A 116 -4.17 -15.00 -8.02
N GLU A 117 -4.34 -13.81 -8.56
CA GLU A 117 -4.45 -12.57 -7.80
C GLU A 117 -4.87 -12.79 -6.32
N PRO A 118 -4.24 -12.13 -5.35
CA PRO A 118 -3.48 -10.88 -5.49
C PRO A 118 -1.97 -10.99 -5.27
N TYR A 119 -1.42 -12.18 -5.04
CA TYR A 119 -0.03 -12.33 -4.61
C TYR A 119 0.96 -12.41 -5.76
N PHE A 120 0.55 -13.05 -6.87
CA PHE A 120 1.38 -13.19 -8.07
C PHE A 120 0.51 -13.00 -9.30
N THR A 121 0.74 -11.96 -10.06
CA THR A 121 0.21 -11.86 -11.42
C THR A 121 1.17 -12.55 -12.40
N GLU A 122 0.73 -12.80 -13.62
CA GLU A 122 1.60 -13.32 -14.70
C GLU A 122 2.88 -12.48 -14.91
N ASP A 123 2.89 -11.26 -14.39
CA ASP A 123 4.03 -10.34 -14.48
C ASP A 123 4.92 -10.34 -13.20
N ASP A 124 4.59 -11.09 -12.14
CA ASP A 124 5.29 -10.98 -10.86
C ASP A 124 6.68 -11.60 -10.87
N ALA A 125 6.95 -12.58 -11.73
CA ALA A 125 8.28 -13.15 -11.86
C ALA A 125 8.78 -13.01 -13.29
N LYS A 126 9.89 -12.33 -13.45
CA LYS A 126 10.58 -12.06 -14.71
C LYS A 126 12.03 -12.51 -14.64
N ASN A 127 12.72 -12.39 -15.77
CA ASN A 127 14.16 -12.68 -15.83
C ASN A 127 14.94 -11.86 -14.78
N GLY A 128 15.74 -12.54 -13.97
CA GLY A 128 16.52 -11.95 -12.90
C GLY A 128 15.80 -11.87 -11.55
N ASP A 129 14.51 -12.22 -11.47
CA ASP A 129 13.79 -12.30 -10.22
C ASP A 129 14.23 -13.53 -9.41
N ILE A 130 14.12 -13.44 -8.10
CA ILE A 130 14.47 -14.52 -7.19
C ILE A 130 13.27 -14.84 -6.32
N ILE A 131 12.93 -16.12 -6.22
CA ILE A 131 11.97 -16.62 -5.24
C ILE A 131 12.73 -17.36 -4.16
N SER A 132 12.47 -17.02 -2.92
CA SER A 132 12.96 -17.75 -1.77
C SER A 132 11.85 -18.12 -0.80
N LEU A 133 12.08 -19.16 -0.01
CA LEU A 133 11.22 -19.53 1.12
C LEU A 133 12.04 -20.25 2.18
N CYS A 134 11.53 -20.26 3.40
CA CYS A 134 12.09 -21.04 4.49
C CYS A 134 11.38 -22.38 4.64
N LEU A 135 12.15 -23.44 4.82
CA LEU A 135 11.68 -24.82 5.02
C LEU A 135 12.14 -25.31 6.39
N TYR A 136 11.27 -26.00 7.11
CA TYR A 136 11.63 -26.67 8.37
C TYR A 136 11.15 -28.12 8.34
N VAL A 137 12.02 -29.02 8.74
CA VAL A 137 11.76 -30.46 8.77
C VAL A 137 11.86 -30.96 10.21
N PRO A 138 10.73 -31.34 10.86
CA PRO A 138 10.76 -31.87 12.22
C PRO A 138 11.47 -33.22 12.30
N ALA A 139 12.02 -33.53 13.46
CA ALA A 139 12.53 -34.87 13.74
C ALA A 139 11.48 -35.96 13.47
N ASN A 140 11.90 -37.06 12.86
CA ASN A 140 11.05 -38.18 12.52
C ASN A 140 9.91 -37.86 11.52
N SER A 141 10.04 -36.84 10.73
CA SER A 141 9.05 -36.38 9.75
C SER A 141 8.97 -37.26 8.48
N ASN A 142 9.83 -38.24 8.34
CA ASN A 142 9.96 -39.13 7.18
C ASN A 142 10.44 -38.43 5.89
N VAL A 143 10.97 -37.22 5.97
CA VAL A 143 11.52 -36.48 4.83
C VAL A 143 12.96 -36.91 4.58
N ALA A 144 13.27 -37.33 3.35
CA ALA A 144 14.64 -37.62 2.91
C ALA A 144 15.26 -36.41 2.20
N SER A 145 14.47 -35.67 1.41
CA SER A 145 14.92 -34.46 0.76
C SER A 145 13.74 -33.54 0.40
N LEU A 146 14.03 -32.25 0.27
CA LEU A 146 13.14 -31.20 -0.24
C LEU A 146 13.82 -30.50 -1.41
N GLN A 147 13.03 -29.96 -2.34
CA GLN A 147 13.51 -29.14 -3.44
C GLN A 147 12.46 -28.14 -3.86
N LEU A 148 12.81 -26.88 -3.87
CA LEU A 148 11.96 -25.83 -4.42
C LEU A 148 11.90 -25.98 -5.95
N GLN A 149 10.71 -25.81 -6.51
CA GLN A 149 10.47 -25.80 -7.94
C GLN A 149 9.53 -24.66 -8.30
N VAL A 150 9.83 -23.98 -9.37
CA VAL A 150 8.94 -22.99 -9.98
C VAL A 150 8.47 -23.52 -11.31
N MET A 151 7.16 -23.43 -11.54
CA MET A 151 6.54 -23.76 -12.80
C MET A 151 6.18 -22.48 -13.54
N PRO A 152 6.70 -22.25 -14.74
CA PRO A 152 6.23 -21.18 -15.60
C PRO A 152 4.75 -21.34 -15.97
N SER A 153 4.08 -20.24 -16.28
CA SER A 153 2.66 -20.25 -16.71
C SER A 153 2.43 -21.06 -17.99
N SER A 154 3.45 -21.17 -18.86
CA SER A 154 3.44 -22.05 -20.04
C SER A 154 3.33 -23.54 -19.71
N GLY A 155 3.59 -23.94 -18.45
CA GLY A 155 3.61 -25.33 -18.01
C GLY A 155 4.81 -26.14 -18.48
N ASN A 156 5.75 -25.53 -19.20
CA ASN A 156 6.98 -26.17 -19.68
C ASN A 156 8.20 -25.63 -18.94
N ASN A 157 9.29 -26.41 -18.93
CA ASN A 157 10.59 -25.98 -18.42
C ASN A 157 10.58 -25.55 -16.94
N ALA A 158 10.13 -26.47 -16.07
CA ALA A 158 10.21 -26.26 -14.62
C ALA A 158 11.64 -25.89 -14.19
N ILE A 159 11.75 -24.84 -13.38
CA ILE A 159 13.02 -24.37 -12.82
C ILE A 159 13.17 -24.99 -11.42
N LEU A 160 14.31 -25.58 -11.14
CA LEU A 160 14.60 -26.28 -9.89
C LEU A 160 15.66 -25.50 -9.11
N GLY A 161 15.39 -25.30 -7.83
CA GLY A 161 16.39 -24.87 -6.84
C GLY A 161 17.29 -26.02 -6.41
N ASP A 162 18.15 -25.76 -5.46
CA ASP A 162 19.05 -26.76 -4.92
C ASP A 162 18.30 -27.90 -4.21
N LEU A 163 18.81 -29.12 -4.34
CA LEU A 163 18.30 -30.27 -3.61
C LEU A 163 18.80 -30.22 -2.15
N ILE A 164 17.87 -30.16 -1.22
CA ILE A 164 18.15 -30.16 0.22
C ILE A 164 17.99 -31.60 0.71
N GLU A 165 19.09 -32.29 0.96
CA GLU A 165 19.08 -33.61 1.62
C GLU A 165 18.98 -33.40 3.14
N ILE A 166 17.99 -34.03 3.77
CA ILE A 166 17.76 -33.93 5.21
C ILE A 166 18.70 -34.85 5.96
N SER A 167 19.40 -34.31 6.92
CA SER A 167 20.39 -34.94 7.77
C SER A 167 20.31 -34.41 9.20
N GLU A 168 21.06 -35.02 10.14
CA GLU A 168 21.15 -34.53 11.52
C GLU A 168 21.70 -33.11 11.61
N GLU A 169 22.33 -32.59 10.57
CA GLU A 169 22.88 -31.22 10.55
C GLU A 169 21.82 -30.15 10.29
N ASN A 170 20.78 -30.47 9.53
CA ASN A 170 19.73 -29.53 9.10
C ASN A 170 18.30 -29.92 9.49
N GLU A 171 18.09 -31.12 10.06
CA GLU A 171 16.83 -31.50 10.70
C GLU A 171 16.57 -30.59 11.92
N GLU A 172 15.32 -30.21 12.15
CA GLU A 172 14.90 -29.28 13.21
C GLU A 172 15.49 -27.87 13.10
N LYS A 173 15.87 -27.44 11.90
CA LYS A 173 16.32 -26.09 11.60
C LYS A 173 15.51 -25.50 10.44
N TRP A 174 15.36 -24.19 10.45
CA TRP A 174 14.87 -23.46 9.30
C TRP A 174 15.98 -23.37 8.23
N ILE A 175 15.65 -23.70 7.00
CA ILE A 175 16.57 -23.69 5.86
C ILE A 175 15.96 -22.76 4.81
N ARG A 176 16.65 -21.69 4.47
CA ARG A 176 16.27 -20.84 3.34
C ARG A 176 16.72 -21.49 2.02
N THR A 177 15.81 -21.56 1.07
CA THR A 177 16.10 -22.01 -0.30
C THR A 177 15.62 -20.97 -1.30
N LEU A 178 16.23 -20.93 -2.48
CA LEU A 178 15.91 -19.94 -3.49
C LEU A 178 16.01 -20.50 -4.92
N ILE A 179 15.35 -19.80 -5.84
CA ILE A 179 15.50 -19.97 -7.30
C ILE A 179 15.66 -18.60 -7.92
N SER A 180 16.66 -18.43 -8.78
CA SER A 180 16.82 -17.29 -9.67
C SER A 180 16.25 -17.61 -11.05
N PHE A 181 15.56 -16.64 -11.64
CA PHE A 181 14.98 -16.78 -12.98
C PHE A 181 15.95 -16.25 -14.03
N ASP A 182 16.34 -17.13 -14.94
CA ASP A 182 17.20 -16.78 -16.09
C ASP A 182 16.41 -16.61 -17.40
N THR A 183 15.09 -16.75 -17.34
CA THR A 183 14.22 -16.74 -18.51
C THR A 183 13.11 -15.71 -18.39
N LEU A 184 12.61 -15.20 -19.53
CA LEU A 184 11.49 -14.27 -19.61
C LEU A 184 10.11 -14.95 -19.42
N GLU A 185 10.07 -16.13 -18.83
CA GLU A 185 8.83 -16.85 -18.59
C GLU A 185 8.16 -16.36 -17.30
N THR A 186 6.85 -16.19 -17.35
CA THR A 186 6.06 -15.76 -16.20
C THR A 186 5.81 -16.92 -15.24
N LEU A 187 5.71 -16.58 -13.94
CA LEU A 187 5.46 -17.56 -12.88
C LEU A 187 4.04 -18.11 -12.97
N GLY A 188 3.91 -19.45 -12.97
CA GLY A 188 2.62 -20.13 -12.92
C GLY A 188 2.31 -20.71 -11.53
N SER A 189 3.28 -21.37 -10.89
CA SER A 189 3.11 -21.88 -9.52
C SER A 189 4.45 -22.16 -8.83
N ILE A 190 4.47 -22.05 -7.51
CA ILE A 190 5.58 -22.50 -6.66
C ILE A 190 5.26 -23.91 -6.18
N ARG A 191 6.25 -24.79 -6.19
CA ARG A 191 6.14 -26.16 -5.70
C ARG A 191 7.28 -26.51 -4.76
N VAL A 192 6.98 -27.36 -3.79
CA VAL A 192 8.01 -28.04 -3.01
C VAL A 192 7.91 -29.54 -3.32
N ILE A 193 8.94 -30.06 -3.96
CA ILE A 193 9.11 -31.49 -4.22
C ILE A 193 9.67 -32.10 -2.95
N PHE A 194 9.14 -33.26 -2.54
CA PHE A 194 9.64 -33.98 -1.39
C PHE A 194 9.91 -35.46 -1.74
N LYS A 195 10.88 -36.03 -1.07
CA LYS A 195 11.18 -37.48 -1.09
C LYS A 195 11.11 -38.01 0.32
N ALA A 196 10.55 -39.21 0.49
CA ALA A 196 10.42 -39.88 1.77
C ALA A 196 11.55 -40.88 2.02
N VAL A 197 11.88 -41.05 3.30
CA VAL A 197 12.75 -42.14 3.76
C VAL A 197 12.02 -43.49 3.65
N ASP A 198 10.76 -43.55 4.13
CA ASP A 198 9.89 -44.73 4.09
C ASP A 198 8.69 -44.46 3.17
N GLY A 199 8.62 -45.13 2.03
CA GLY A 199 7.58 -44.93 1.03
C GLY A 199 6.16 -45.37 1.46
N THR A 200 5.98 -45.82 2.67
CA THR A 200 4.67 -46.22 3.23
C THR A 200 4.06 -45.18 4.17
N LYS A 201 4.81 -44.10 4.50
CA LYS A 201 4.41 -43.06 5.45
C LYS A 201 4.41 -41.71 4.80
N ASN A 202 3.48 -40.85 5.21
CA ASN A 202 3.46 -39.43 4.82
C ASN A 202 4.71 -38.71 5.34
N VAL A 203 5.06 -37.63 4.67
CA VAL A 203 6.10 -36.71 5.11
C VAL A 203 5.45 -35.50 5.81
N THR A 204 6.18 -34.84 6.69
CA THR A 204 5.73 -33.57 7.31
C THR A 204 6.87 -32.57 7.25
N PHE A 205 6.58 -31.36 6.80
CA PHE A 205 7.49 -30.23 6.81
C PHE A 205 6.69 -28.92 6.92
N PHE A 206 7.39 -27.81 7.13
CA PHE A 206 6.78 -26.49 7.24
C PHE A 206 7.39 -25.56 6.20
N ILE A 207 6.58 -24.60 5.74
CA ILE A 207 6.98 -23.54 4.82
C ILE A 207 6.67 -22.21 5.49
N ASP A 208 7.58 -21.26 5.33
CA ASP A 208 7.40 -19.90 5.83
C ASP A 208 8.22 -18.89 5.04
N ASP A 209 8.00 -17.59 5.32
CA ASP A 209 8.77 -16.47 4.78
C ASP A 209 9.01 -16.60 3.27
N ILE A 210 7.91 -16.72 2.52
CA ILE A 210 7.97 -16.74 1.05
C ILE A 210 8.21 -15.32 0.56
N ASN A 211 9.32 -15.11 -0.12
CA ASN A 211 9.71 -13.82 -0.66
C ASN A 211 9.97 -13.91 -2.16
N ILE A 212 9.62 -12.83 -2.87
CA ILE A 212 10.11 -12.58 -4.22
C ILE A 212 10.99 -11.36 -4.17
N GLU A 213 12.18 -11.49 -4.66
CA GLU A 213 13.03 -10.37 -4.98
C GLU A 213 12.96 -10.10 -6.47
N LEU A 214 12.58 -8.88 -6.81
CA LEU A 214 12.51 -8.46 -8.20
C LEU A 214 13.94 -8.19 -8.69
N GLY A 215 14.35 -8.92 -9.72
CA GLY A 215 15.61 -8.69 -10.41
C GLY A 215 15.69 -7.25 -10.93
N GLU A 216 16.89 -6.73 -11.01
CA GLU A 216 17.07 -5.41 -11.64
C GLU A 216 16.56 -5.50 -13.08
N GLU A 217 15.48 -4.78 -13.38
CA GLU A 217 15.17 -4.49 -14.77
C GLU A 217 16.43 -3.89 -15.39
N THR A 218 16.99 -4.55 -16.39
CA THR A 218 18.10 -4.01 -17.19
C THR A 218 17.63 -2.85 -18.09
N VAL A 219 16.68 -2.06 -17.60
CA VAL A 219 16.26 -0.82 -18.25
C VAL A 219 17.39 0.17 -18.07
N LYS A 220 17.90 0.64 -19.18
CA LYS A 220 18.84 1.74 -19.19
C LYS A 220 18.16 2.97 -18.62
N THR A 221 18.43 3.26 -17.34
CA THR A 221 17.86 4.40 -16.63
C THR A 221 18.76 5.61 -16.75
N GLU A 222 18.16 6.78 -16.92
CA GLU A 222 18.82 8.09 -16.84
C GLU A 222 18.74 8.68 -15.42
N TYR A 223 18.15 7.92 -14.46
CA TYR A 223 18.03 8.40 -13.09
C TYR A 223 19.38 8.46 -12.40
N GLU A 224 19.74 9.66 -11.95
CA GLU A 224 20.92 9.90 -11.14
C GLU A 224 20.49 10.26 -9.72
N PHE A 225 21.14 9.65 -8.72
CA PHE A 225 20.96 9.95 -7.31
C PHE A 225 21.29 11.42 -7.03
N ASN A 226 20.57 12.00 -6.06
CA ASN A 226 20.84 13.34 -5.55
C ASN A 226 21.45 13.27 -4.15
N ASP A 227 22.30 14.23 -3.85
CA ASP A 227 22.69 14.52 -2.47
C ASP A 227 21.56 15.24 -1.71
N GLU A 228 20.61 15.88 -2.44
CA GLU A 228 19.46 16.58 -1.89
C GLU A 228 18.19 16.22 -2.66
N SER A 229 17.17 15.74 -1.95
CA SER A 229 15.91 15.30 -2.52
C SER A 229 14.86 16.41 -2.53
N LEU A 230 13.81 16.27 -3.37
CA LEU A 230 12.73 17.24 -3.41
C LEU A 230 12.07 17.40 -2.03
N TYR A 231 11.73 16.33 -1.34
CA TYR A 231 11.05 16.45 -0.04
C TYR A 231 11.94 17.08 1.02
N GLN A 232 13.26 16.79 1.03
CA GLN A 232 14.20 17.41 1.97
C GLN A 232 14.32 18.91 1.75
N ALA A 233 14.34 19.36 0.48
CA ALA A 233 14.38 20.77 0.14
C ALA A 233 13.15 21.56 0.62
N TYR A 234 12.00 20.89 0.77
CA TYR A 234 10.76 21.51 1.23
C TYR A 234 10.43 21.27 2.71
N GLU A 235 11.23 20.45 3.42
CA GLU A 235 10.97 20.06 4.82
C GLU A 235 10.97 21.26 5.78
N ASP A 236 11.90 22.20 5.60
CA ASP A 236 12.00 23.41 6.42
C ASP A 236 10.80 24.37 6.24
N TYR A 237 9.96 24.15 5.23
CA TYR A 237 8.74 24.93 4.95
C TYR A 237 7.45 24.20 5.35
N ASP A 238 7.56 23.09 6.05
CA ASP A 238 6.43 22.23 6.46
C ASP A 238 5.55 21.77 5.26
N ILE A 239 6.14 21.60 4.08
CA ILE A 239 5.45 21.14 2.87
C ILE A 239 5.91 19.71 2.53
N LYS A 240 4.98 18.74 2.58
CA LYS A 240 5.25 17.40 2.06
C LYS A 240 5.29 17.42 0.53
N ILE A 241 6.26 16.75 -0.03
CA ILE A 241 6.31 16.46 -1.47
C ILE A 241 6.03 14.98 -1.69
N GLY A 242 5.00 14.69 -2.47
CA GLY A 242 4.53 13.32 -2.66
C GLY A 242 4.29 12.95 -4.12
N THR A 243 3.96 11.67 -4.32
CA THR A 243 3.57 11.14 -5.63
C THR A 243 2.42 10.14 -5.50
N CYS A 244 1.65 9.91 -6.57
CA CYS A 244 0.85 8.71 -6.63
C CYS A 244 1.62 7.56 -7.28
N MET A 245 1.25 6.35 -6.91
CA MET A 245 1.83 5.13 -7.47
C MET A 245 0.76 4.06 -7.61
N ALA A 246 0.67 3.46 -8.80
CA ALA A 246 -0.06 2.22 -9.00
C ALA A 246 0.72 1.03 -8.41
N ALA A 247 0.04 -0.02 -7.97
CA ALA A 247 0.67 -1.19 -7.36
C ALA A 247 1.73 -1.86 -8.26
N ASN A 248 1.52 -1.82 -9.58
CA ASN A 248 2.50 -2.34 -10.54
C ASN A 248 3.80 -1.51 -10.60
N GLY A 249 3.76 -0.23 -10.22
CA GLY A 249 4.95 0.63 -10.13
C GLY A 249 5.96 0.14 -9.09
N LEU A 250 5.51 -0.57 -8.07
CA LEU A 250 6.37 -1.17 -7.06
C LEU A 250 7.28 -2.28 -7.60
N ARG A 251 6.93 -2.89 -8.72
CA ARG A 251 7.78 -3.88 -9.39
C ARG A 251 9.02 -3.25 -10.03
N ASN A 252 8.94 -1.95 -10.30
CA ASN A 252 10.03 -1.21 -10.92
C ASN A 252 10.98 -0.65 -9.86
N THR A 253 12.18 -1.21 -9.80
CA THR A 253 13.22 -0.82 -8.83
C THR A 253 13.56 0.66 -8.94
N THR A 254 13.61 1.21 -10.17
CA THR A 254 13.92 2.62 -10.39
C THR A 254 12.79 3.51 -9.88
N MET A 255 11.52 3.14 -10.08
CA MET A 255 10.38 3.87 -9.49
C MET A 255 10.42 3.87 -7.97
N ARG A 256 10.72 2.71 -7.34
CA ARG A 256 10.90 2.66 -5.87
C ARG A 256 12.03 3.56 -5.39
N LYS A 257 13.18 3.55 -6.08
CA LYS A 257 14.31 4.45 -5.76
C LYS A 257 13.91 5.92 -5.88
N ILE A 258 13.31 6.31 -7.01
CA ILE A 258 12.82 7.68 -7.21
C ILE A 258 11.87 8.09 -6.09
N THR A 259 10.95 7.20 -5.70
CA THR A 259 9.99 7.47 -4.63
C THR A 259 10.69 7.69 -3.30
N LYS A 260 11.58 6.81 -2.90
CA LYS A 260 12.34 6.94 -1.64
C LYS A 260 13.22 8.19 -1.61
N ASP A 261 13.82 8.54 -2.74
CA ASP A 261 14.78 9.65 -2.79
C ASP A 261 14.08 11.02 -2.81
N ASN A 262 12.88 11.12 -3.35
CA ASN A 262 12.29 12.43 -3.67
C ASN A 262 10.98 12.73 -2.96
N PHE A 263 10.32 11.73 -2.34
CA PHE A 263 8.97 11.89 -1.83
C PHE A 263 8.84 11.38 -0.39
N ASN A 264 8.14 12.14 0.45
CA ASN A 264 7.78 11.77 1.81
C ASN A 264 6.27 11.53 1.99
N SER A 265 5.54 11.46 0.88
CA SER A 265 4.12 11.10 0.83
C SER A 265 3.82 10.29 -0.41
N VAL A 266 2.94 9.28 -0.28
CA VAL A 266 2.46 8.46 -1.40
C VAL A 266 0.95 8.27 -1.34
N THR A 267 0.32 8.21 -2.52
CA THR A 267 -1.12 7.92 -2.69
C THR A 267 -1.26 6.73 -3.63
N ALA A 268 -2.12 5.76 -3.29
CA ALA A 268 -2.49 4.70 -4.22
C ALA A 268 -3.31 5.29 -5.38
N GLU A 269 -2.89 5.07 -6.62
CA GLU A 269 -3.54 5.69 -7.78
C GLU A 269 -5.00 5.21 -7.93
N ASN A 270 -5.23 3.91 -7.82
CA ASN A 270 -6.56 3.30 -7.95
C ASN A 270 -6.89 2.28 -6.86
N GLU A 271 -5.90 1.64 -6.28
CA GLU A 271 -6.02 0.40 -5.52
C GLU A 271 -6.76 0.55 -4.18
N ALA A 272 -6.86 1.78 -3.65
CA ALA A 272 -7.60 2.06 -2.41
C ALA A 272 -9.04 2.56 -2.64
N LYS A 273 -9.47 2.65 -3.90
CA LYS A 273 -10.82 3.11 -4.27
C LYS A 273 -11.87 2.02 -4.03
N PRO A 274 -13.15 2.39 -3.78
CA PRO A 274 -14.20 1.42 -3.43
C PRO A 274 -14.36 0.26 -4.41
N GLU A 275 -14.15 0.48 -5.71
CA GLU A 275 -14.25 -0.57 -6.73
C GLU A 275 -13.23 -1.69 -6.55
N GLN A 276 -12.06 -1.36 -5.99
CA GLN A 276 -10.97 -2.32 -5.78
C GLN A 276 -11.06 -3.03 -4.42
N VAL A 277 -11.63 -2.37 -3.42
CA VAL A 277 -11.60 -2.86 -2.03
C VAL A 277 -12.91 -3.52 -1.57
N LEU A 278 -14.02 -3.32 -2.25
CA LEU A 278 -15.31 -3.92 -1.91
C LEU A 278 -15.43 -5.34 -2.51
N ASP A 279 -15.64 -6.35 -1.66
CA ASP A 279 -15.85 -7.72 -2.09
C ASP A 279 -17.35 -8.02 -2.30
N GLN A 280 -17.79 -7.96 -3.56
CA GLN A 280 -19.18 -8.24 -3.92
C GLN A 280 -19.63 -9.65 -3.53
N ASN A 281 -18.80 -10.66 -3.77
CA ASN A 281 -19.19 -12.05 -3.56
C ASN A 281 -19.37 -12.32 -2.07
N ALA A 282 -18.45 -11.88 -1.25
CA ALA A 282 -18.56 -12.00 0.20
C ALA A 282 -19.74 -11.17 0.75
N CYS A 283 -19.97 -9.94 0.27
CA CYS A 283 -21.12 -9.12 0.65
C CYS A 283 -22.48 -9.79 0.31
N LYS A 284 -22.57 -10.51 -0.80
CA LYS A 284 -23.79 -11.27 -1.17
C LYS A 284 -24.12 -12.38 -0.18
N GLU A 285 -23.13 -13.00 0.43
CA GLU A 285 -23.33 -14.10 1.39
C GLU A 285 -23.72 -13.60 2.79
N LEU A 286 -23.55 -12.32 3.10
CA LEU A 286 -23.95 -11.76 4.38
C LEU A 286 -25.46 -11.89 4.62
N SER A 287 -25.85 -12.30 5.83
CA SER A 287 -27.26 -12.33 6.25
C SER A 287 -27.80 -10.93 6.53
N ASP A 288 -27.00 -10.06 7.12
CA ASP A 288 -27.32 -8.64 7.30
C ASP A 288 -26.71 -7.82 6.14
N LYS A 289 -27.57 -7.28 5.30
CA LYS A 289 -27.18 -6.51 4.12
C LYS A 289 -26.72 -5.08 4.45
N SER A 290 -26.65 -4.71 5.71
CA SER A 290 -25.97 -3.48 6.15
C SER A 290 -24.48 -3.69 6.42
N GLU A 291 -24.04 -4.91 6.69
CA GLU A 291 -22.62 -5.24 6.84
C GLU A 291 -21.91 -5.21 5.47
N VAL A 292 -20.60 -4.96 5.49
CA VAL A 292 -19.74 -4.84 4.31
C VAL A 292 -18.50 -5.72 4.49
N VAL A 293 -18.09 -6.38 3.44
CA VAL A 293 -16.80 -7.09 3.39
C VAL A 293 -15.87 -6.33 2.46
N ILE A 294 -14.69 -6.03 2.97
CA ILE A 294 -13.63 -5.34 2.23
C ILE A 294 -12.39 -6.21 2.11
N THR A 295 -11.50 -5.84 1.21
CA THR A 295 -10.13 -6.35 1.12
C THR A 295 -9.14 -5.20 1.03
N MET A 296 -8.03 -5.30 1.75
CA MET A 296 -6.93 -4.32 1.68
C MET A 296 -5.82 -4.76 0.71
N LYS A 297 -5.92 -5.99 0.21
CA LYS A 297 -4.93 -6.59 -0.69
C LYS A 297 -4.50 -5.69 -1.87
N PRO A 298 -5.40 -4.97 -2.56
CA PRO A 298 -5.00 -4.19 -3.71
C PRO A 298 -3.95 -3.11 -3.40
N PHE A 299 -4.00 -2.48 -2.23
CA PHE A 299 -3.05 -1.42 -1.84
C PHE A 299 -2.01 -1.87 -0.81
N GLU A 300 -2.11 -3.08 -0.28
CA GLU A 300 -1.24 -3.60 0.79
C GLU A 300 0.24 -3.48 0.48
N LYS A 301 0.68 -3.89 -0.71
CA LYS A 301 2.09 -3.80 -1.11
C LYS A 301 2.61 -2.35 -1.08
N LEU A 302 1.77 -1.39 -1.48
CA LEU A 302 2.15 0.03 -1.46
C LEU A 302 2.27 0.55 -0.02
N TYR A 303 1.36 0.15 0.87
CA TYR A 303 1.40 0.59 2.27
C TYR A 303 2.59 -0.05 3.02
N ASN A 304 2.86 -1.33 2.80
CA ASN A 304 4.06 -1.99 3.34
C ASN A 304 5.36 -1.31 2.85
N PHE A 305 5.43 -0.97 1.56
CA PHE A 305 6.57 -0.23 1.01
C PHE A 305 6.70 1.17 1.64
N ALA A 306 5.60 1.88 1.80
CA ALA A 306 5.58 3.22 2.40
C ALA A 306 6.05 3.18 3.86
N GLU A 307 5.54 2.22 4.66
CA GLU A 307 5.94 2.00 6.05
C GLU A 307 7.43 1.67 6.16
N ALA A 308 7.90 0.68 5.39
CA ALA A 308 9.32 0.29 5.38
C ALA A 308 10.25 1.40 4.88
N SER A 309 9.74 2.36 4.13
CA SER A 309 10.47 3.51 3.60
C SER A 309 10.28 4.80 4.42
N HIS A 310 9.50 4.76 5.50
CA HIS A 310 9.13 5.93 6.32
C HIS A 310 8.44 7.04 5.51
N ILE A 311 7.62 6.67 4.53
CA ILE A 311 6.86 7.58 3.68
C ILE A 311 5.42 7.59 4.19
N GLY A 312 4.86 8.77 4.48
CA GLY A 312 3.46 8.90 4.89
C GLY A 312 2.50 8.55 3.75
N VAL A 313 1.34 8.03 4.09
CA VAL A 313 0.30 7.69 3.10
C VAL A 313 -0.87 8.68 3.16
N ARG A 314 -1.32 9.10 2.00
CA ARG A 314 -2.57 9.81 1.79
C ARG A 314 -3.58 8.83 1.20
N HIS A 315 -4.58 8.42 2.00
CA HIS A 315 -5.59 7.44 1.58
C HIS A 315 -6.63 8.08 0.65
N HIS A 316 -6.83 7.52 -0.54
CA HIS A 316 -7.73 8.03 -1.57
C HIS A 316 -8.54 6.88 -2.17
N THR A 317 -9.84 6.81 -2.02
CA THR A 317 -10.86 7.66 -1.36
C THR A 317 -12.06 6.80 -0.91
N PHE A 318 -12.90 7.27 0.03
CA PHE A 318 -14.07 6.47 0.47
C PHE A 318 -15.33 6.74 -0.35
N VAL A 319 -15.67 7.99 -0.57
CA VAL A 319 -16.93 8.40 -1.22
C VAL A 319 -16.63 9.14 -2.50
N TRP A 320 -16.89 8.49 -3.61
CA TRP A 320 -16.74 9.07 -4.95
C TRP A 320 -17.84 8.58 -5.89
N TYR A 321 -18.37 9.42 -6.76
CA TYR A 321 -19.39 9.06 -7.72
C TYR A 321 -18.87 8.13 -8.82
N SER A 322 -17.58 8.18 -9.11
CA SER A 322 -16.85 7.26 -9.99
C SER A 322 -16.18 6.16 -9.16
N GLN A 323 -15.76 5.08 -9.77
CA GLN A 323 -15.08 3.93 -9.16
C GLN A 323 -15.68 3.46 -7.81
N THR A 324 -17.01 3.63 -7.66
CA THR A 324 -17.81 2.97 -6.65
C THR A 324 -18.80 2.06 -7.37
N PRO A 325 -18.79 0.74 -7.15
CA PRO A 325 -19.53 -0.19 -7.98
C PRO A 325 -21.05 -0.05 -7.78
N ASN A 326 -21.82 -0.06 -8.87
CA ASN A 326 -23.27 0.12 -8.82
C ASN A 326 -24.02 -0.89 -7.94
N TRP A 327 -23.49 -2.12 -7.83
CA TRP A 327 -24.11 -3.16 -7.00
C TRP A 327 -24.10 -2.80 -5.50
N PHE A 328 -23.17 -1.97 -5.05
CA PHE A 328 -23.07 -1.52 -3.65
C PHE A 328 -24.28 -0.71 -3.20
N PHE A 329 -24.97 -0.06 -4.14
CA PHE A 329 -26.16 0.74 -3.91
C PHE A 329 -27.48 -0.04 -4.07
N THR A 330 -27.43 -1.38 -4.16
CA THR A 330 -28.63 -2.23 -4.29
C THR A 330 -28.94 -2.99 -2.99
N GLU A 331 -30.20 -3.29 -2.71
CA GLU A 331 -30.63 -3.88 -1.42
C GLU A 331 -29.88 -5.16 -1.06
N ASP A 332 -29.54 -5.98 -2.04
CA ASP A 332 -28.99 -7.33 -1.88
C ASP A 332 -27.54 -7.48 -2.37
N TYR A 333 -26.86 -6.40 -2.74
CA TYR A 333 -25.54 -6.40 -3.39
C TYR A 333 -25.49 -7.08 -4.76
N ASN A 334 -26.63 -7.36 -5.37
CA ASN A 334 -26.74 -8.17 -6.59
C ASN A 334 -27.31 -7.43 -7.83
N GLY A 335 -27.36 -6.11 -7.78
CA GLY A 335 -27.84 -5.30 -8.92
C GLY A 335 -29.38 -5.21 -9.03
N GLY A 336 -30.08 -5.53 -7.95
CA GLY A 336 -31.55 -5.46 -7.88
C GLY A 336 -32.10 -4.06 -7.57
N LYS A 337 -33.05 -4.00 -6.67
CA LYS A 337 -33.68 -2.75 -6.22
C LYS A 337 -32.65 -1.87 -5.48
N GLN A 338 -32.76 -0.56 -5.67
CA GLN A 338 -31.94 0.42 -4.96
C GLN A 338 -32.13 0.30 -3.44
N ALA A 339 -31.01 0.34 -2.71
CA ALA A 339 -31.00 0.35 -1.25
C ALA A 339 -31.71 1.58 -0.68
N SER A 340 -32.33 1.44 0.50
CA SER A 340 -32.90 2.59 1.19
C SER A 340 -31.78 3.50 1.76
N ARG A 341 -32.13 4.75 2.05
CA ARG A 341 -31.22 5.69 2.72
C ARG A 341 -30.65 5.10 4.01
N GLU A 342 -31.51 4.51 4.87
CA GLU A 342 -31.11 3.94 6.14
C GLU A 342 -30.12 2.79 5.96
N LEU A 343 -30.32 1.96 4.94
CA LEU A 343 -29.41 0.88 4.61
C LEU A 343 -28.06 1.43 4.14
N MET A 344 -28.06 2.42 3.26
CA MET A 344 -26.82 3.01 2.75
C MET A 344 -26.03 3.76 3.81
N LEU A 345 -26.68 4.45 4.75
CA LEU A 345 -25.99 5.07 5.88
C LEU A 345 -25.29 4.04 6.77
N LYS A 346 -25.91 2.89 7.00
CA LYS A 346 -25.25 1.79 7.73
C LYS A 346 -24.09 1.19 6.95
N ARG A 347 -24.24 1.00 5.63
CA ARG A 347 -23.16 0.52 4.78
C ARG A 347 -21.97 1.50 4.74
N MET A 348 -22.25 2.79 4.66
CA MET A 348 -21.22 3.83 4.76
C MET A 348 -20.48 3.75 6.10
N ASP A 349 -21.23 3.60 7.21
CA ASP A 349 -20.64 3.47 8.55
C ASP A 349 -19.76 2.21 8.64
N ASN A 350 -20.28 1.06 8.21
CA ASN A 350 -19.54 -0.20 8.25
C ASN A 350 -18.33 -0.21 7.29
N PHE A 351 -18.48 0.30 6.08
CA PHE A 351 -17.39 0.41 5.10
C PHE A 351 -16.21 1.25 5.63
N MET A 352 -16.51 2.46 6.14
CA MET A 352 -15.47 3.35 6.67
C MET A 352 -14.86 2.80 7.95
N ARG A 353 -15.67 2.19 8.82
CA ARG A 353 -15.16 1.54 10.03
C ARG A 353 -14.17 0.45 9.69
N GLU A 354 -14.58 -0.55 8.89
CA GLU A 354 -13.73 -1.68 8.52
C GLU A 354 -12.42 -1.21 7.85
N MET A 355 -12.52 -0.19 7.01
CA MET A 355 -11.35 0.33 6.30
C MET A 355 -10.43 1.11 7.25
N ILE A 356 -10.96 2.08 8.01
CA ILE A 356 -10.13 2.95 8.87
C ILE A 356 -9.51 2.15 10.02
N GLU A 357 -10.33 1.35 10.75
CA GLU A 357 -9.83 0.51 11.83
C GLU A 357 -8.83 -0.51 11.31
N GLY A 358 -9.12 -1.19 10.20
CA GLY A 358 -8.21 -2.16 9.60
C GLY A 358 -6.89 -1.56 9.11
N ILE A 359 -6.89 -0.33 8.57
CA ILE A 359 -5.67 0.39 8.21
C ILE A 359 -4.88 0.74 9.48
N ASN A 360 -5.54 1.27 10.52
CA ASN A 360 -4.89 1.71 11.74
C ASN A 360 -4.33 0.53 12.56
N ASP A 361 -5.01 -0.61 12.53
CA ASP A 361 -4.53 -1.83 13.17
C ASP A 361 -3.30 -2.40 12.46
N ARG A 362 -3.28 -2.33 11.13
CA ARG A 362 -2.24 -2.94 10.30
C ARG A 362 -1.02 -2.03 10.09
N TRP A 363 -1.24 -0.73 9.91
CA TRP A 363 -0.20 0.28 9.68
C TRP A 363 -0.39 1.50 10.60
N PRO A 364 -0.18 1.34 11.90
CA PRO A 364 -0.44 2.40 12.87
C PRO A 364 0.40 3.65 12.60
N GLY A 365 -0.27 4.79 12.42
CA GLY A 365 0.38 6.07 12.16
C GLY A 365 0.90 6.29 10.73
N LEU A 366 0.72 5.34 9.82
CA LEU A 366 1.17 5.47 8.43
C LEU A 366 0.31 6.47 7.64
N VAL A 367 -1.01 6.37 7.76
CA VAL A 367 -1.95 7.25 7.04
C VAL A 367 -2.12 8.55 7.80
N TYR A 368 -1.65 9.65 7.22
CA TYR A 368 -1.74 10.98 7.82
C TYR A 368 -2.89 11.83 7.28
N ALA A 369 -3.43 11.50 6.11
CA ALA A 369 -4.54 12.19 5.47
C ALA A 369 -5.47 11.21 4.75
N ILE A 370 -6.76 11.50 4.77
CA ILE A 370 -7.81 10.66 4.17
C ILE A 370 -8.73 11.55 3.33
N ASP A 371 -8.88 11.23 2.05
CA ASP A 371 -9.94 11.78 1.20
C ASP A 371 -11.26 11.09 1.53
N VAL A 372 -12.03 11.71 2.39
CA VAL A 372 -13.34 11.17 2.80
C VAL A 372 -14.32 11.22 1.65
N VAL A 373 -14.36 12.36 0.95
CA VAL A 373 -15.23 12.58 -0.21
C VAL A 373 -14.43 13.18 -1.35
N ASN A 374 -14.57 12.59 -2.52
CA ASN A 374 -13.98 13.07 -3.77
C ASN A 374 -15.04 13.56 -4.74
N GLU A 375 -14.85 14.75 -5.32
CA GLU A 375 -15.60 15.29 -6.47
C GLU A 375 -17.12 15.33 -6.28
N ALA A 376 -17.59 15.84 -5.16
CA ALA A 376 -19.03 15.97 -4.94
C ALA A 376 -19.65 17.16 -5.69
N VAL A 377 -18.86 18.19 -6.02
CA VAL A 377 -19.32 19.38 -6.71
C VAL A 377 -19.37 19.17 -8.23
N GLY A 378 -20.46 19.56 -8.86
CA GLY A 378 -20.57 19.56 -10.32
C GLY A 378 -19.79 20.72 -10.96
N ASN A 379 -19.32 20.52 -12.20
CA ASN A 379 -18.50 21.48 -12.95
C ASN A 379 -19.09 22.91 -12.91
N GLY A 380 -18.22 23.86 -12.65
CA GLY A 380 -18.57 25.29 -12.59
C GLY A 380 -19.43 25.66 -11.37
N GLY A 381 -19.38 24.88 -10.28
CA GLY A 381 -20.15 25.12 -9.06
C GLY A 381 -21.65 24.86 -9.19
N ALA A 382 -22.06 24.00 -10.14
CA ALA A 382 -23.46 23.77 -10.49
C ALA A 382 -24.27 22.93 -9.49
N GLY A 383 -23.83 22.82 -8.22
CA GLY A 383 -24.42 21.96 -7.20
C GLY A 383 -23.70 20.61 -7.14
N PHE A 384 -24.44 19.55 -6.78
CA PHE A 384 -23.83 18.22 -6.74
C PHE A 384 -23.53 17.65 -8.14
N ASN A 385 -22.49 16.85 -8.23
CA ASN A 385 -22.13 16.15 -9.45
C ASN A 385 -23.27 15.22 -9.89
N LYS A 386 -23.54 15.20 -11.20
CA LYS A 386 -24.59 14.37 -11.78
C LYS A 386 -24.18 12.89 -11.77
N ASN A 387 -25.18 12.00 -11.74
CA ASN A 387 -25.00 10.55 -11.67
C ASN A 387 -24.28 10.06 -10.39
N ASN A 388 -24.38 10.82 -9.32
CA ASN A 388 -23.80 10.47 -8.03
C ASN A 388 -24.75 9.54 -7.25
N LYS A 389 -24.42 8.25 -7.20
CA LYS A 389 -25.23 7.24 -6.50
C LYS A 389 -25.31 7.46 -5.00
N TRP A 390 -24.32 8.07 -4.40
CA TRP A 390 -24.36 8.46 -2.99
C TRP A 390 -25.45 9.51 -2.76
N PHE A 391 -25.48 10.53 -3.62
CA PHE A 391 -26.54 11.54 -3.59
C PHE A 391 -27.92 10.93 -3.88
N ASP A 392 -28.04 10.13 -4.94
CA ASP A 392 -29.30 9.50 -5.33
C ASP A 392 -29.91 8.61 -4.24
N THR A 393 -29.05 8.02 -3.39
CA THR A 393 -29.46 7.01 -2.40
C THR A 393 -29.58 7.60 -0.99
N ILE A 394 -28.65 8.46 -0.60
CA ILE A 394 -28.60 9.07 0.74
C ILE A 394 -29.32 10.43 0.75
N GLY A 395 -29.14 11.25 -0.28
CA GLY A 395 -29.68 12.59 -0.37
C GLY A 395 -28.61 13.67 -0.20
N GLU A 396 -29.04 14.93 -0.07
CA GLU A 396 -28.20 16.13 -0.09
C GLU A 396 -27.15 16.17 1.02
N ASP A 397 -27.37 15.49 2.12
CA ASP A 397 -26.46 15.48 3.27
C ASP A 397 -25.40 14.36 3.23
N PHE A 398 -25.24 13.63 2.12
CA PHE A 398 -24.31 12.50 2.06
C PHE A 398 -22.86 12.88 2.37
N VAL A 399 -22.41 14.10 2.00
CA VAL A 399 -21.08 14.61 2.30
C VAL A 399 -20.91 14.78 3.81
N TYR A 400 -21.87 15.44 4.47
CA TYR A 400 -21.89 15.60 5.92
C TYR A 400 -21.88 14.25 6.65
N GLN A 401 -22.72 13.28 6.20
CA GLN A 401 -22.76 11.96 6.80
C GLN A 401 -21.44 11.20 6.63
N ALA A 402 -20.77 11.35 5.49
CA ALA A 402 -19.46 10.76 5.25
C ALA A 402 -18.40 11.29 6.22
N PHE A 403 -18.27 12.61 6.36
CA PHE A 403 -17.32 13.22 7.29
C PHE A 403 -17.62 12.88 8.74
N LYS A 404 -18.90 12.91 9.14
CA LYS A 404 -19.31 12.51 10.49
C LYS A 404 -18.96 11.06 10.79
N THR A 405 -19.08 10.19 9.81
CA THR A 405 -18.71 8.78 9.92
C THR A 405 -17.20 8.59 10.02
N ALA A 406 -16.43 9.19 9.11
CA ALA A 406 -14.97 9.08 9.12
C ALA A 406 -14.37 9.64 10.43
N TYR A 407 -14.89 10.78 10.89
CA TYR A 407 -14.45 11.42 12.15
C TYR A 407 -14.62 10.51 13.38
N LYS A 408 -15.60 9.63 13.37
CA LYS A 408 -15.87 8.68 14.46
C LYS A 408 -14.77 7.63 14.60
N TYR A 409 -14.11 7.26 13.51
CA TYR A 409 -13.18 6.13 13.44
C TYR A 409 -11.72 6.54 13.20
N LYS A 410 -11.45 7.81 12.82
CA LYS A 410 -10.08 8.27 12.59
C LYS A 410 -9.23 8.22 13.85
N ASP A 411 -7.95 7.95 13.70
CA ASP A 411 -6.97 8.10 14.76
C ASP A 411 -6.50 9.55 14.93
N GLU A 412 -5.86 9.83 16.09
CA GLU A 412 -5.15 11.07 16.30
C GLU A 412 -4.01 11.20 15.28
N GLY A 413 -3.92 12.35 14.62
CA GLY A 413 -2.93 12.61 13.57
C GLY A 413 -3.40 12.31 12.14
N GLN A 414 -4.60 11.75 11.96
CA GLN A 414 -5.22 11.61 10.66
C GLN A 414 -6.09 12.82 10.34
N ASP A 415 -5.77 13.53 9.26
CA ASP A 415 -6.57 14.65 8.76
C ASP A 415 -7.61 14.18 7.75
N LEU A 416 -8.83 14.69 7.84
CA LEU A 416 -9.94 14.37 6.94
C LEU A 416 -10.11 15.45 5.88
N TYR A 417 -9.97 15.07 4.61
CA TYR A 417 -10.01 15.98 3.47
C TYR A 417 -11.24 15.77 2.59
N TYR A 418 -11.72 16.86 2.04
CA TYR A 418 -12.54 16.89 0.83
C TYR A 418 -11.64 17.16 -0.37
N ASN A 419 -11.71 16.38 -1.44
CA ASN A 419 -10.84 16.53 -2.61
C ASN A 419 -11.67 16.79 -3.87
N ASP A 420 -11.26 17.75 -4.70
CA ASP A 420 -12.01 18.06 -5.93
C ASP A 420 -11.12 18.70 -7.01
N TYR A 421 -11.62 18.67 -8.24
CA TYR A 421 -11.04 19.32 -9.41
C TYR A 421 -11.72 20.66 -9.74
N ASP A 422 -11.32 21.31 -10.86
CA ASP A 422 -11.78 22.63 -11.32
C ASP A 422 -11.44 23.81 -10.40
N TYR A 423 -10.80 23.60 -9.25
CA TYR A 423 -10.30 24.66 -8.38
C TYR A 423 -9.11 25.39 -8.99
N ASP A 424 -8.47 24.76 -9.94
CA ASP A 424 -7.35 25.22 -10.73
C ASP A 424 -7.75 26.06 -11.95
N TYR A 425 -9.04 26.04 -12.34
CA TYR A 425 -9.57 26.82 -13.49
C TYR A 425 -10.45 28.00 -13.08
N ASN A 426 -11.23 27.84 -12.01
CA ASN A 426 -12.10 28.90 -11.50
C ASN A 426 -12.47 28.65 -10.03
N THR A 427 -12.76 29.71 -9.33
CA THR A 427 -13.07 29.65 -7.89
C THR A 427 -14.50 29.19 -7.57
N SER A 428 -15.34 28.92 -8.56
CA SER A 428 -16.75 28.59 -8.34
C SER A 428 -16.94 27.25 -7.67
N ASN A 429 -16.10 26.24 -8.01
CA ASN A 429 -16.16 24.93 -7.38
C ASN A 429 -15.71 24.99 -5.92
N CYS A 430 -14.63 25.71 -5.61
CA CYS A 430 -14.17 25.92 -4.24
C CYS A 430 -15.23 26.65 -3.40
N GLN A 431 -15.79 27.75 -3.90
CA GLN A 431 -16.87 28.47 -3.24
C GLN A 431 -18.08 27.58 -2.98
N LYS A 432 -18.45 26.73 -3.94
CA LYS A 432 -19.56 25.79 -3.78
C LYS A 432 -19.25 24.70 -2.77
N ALA A 433 -18.05 24.12 -2.80
CA ALA A 433 -17.63 23.12 -1.82
C ALA A 433 -17.65 23.66 -0.38
N LEU A 434 -17.18 24.89 -0.17
CA LEU A 434 -17.15 25.53 1.15
C LEU A 434 -18.54 26.03 1.62
N SER A 435 -19.55 26.01 0.74
CA SER A 435 -20.91 26.49 1.07
C SER A 435 -21.64 25.56 2.05
N ASP A 436 -22.71 26.10 2.63
CA ASP A 436 -23.60 25.37 3.55
C ASP A 436 -24.22 24.10 2.92
N ASP A 437 -24.36 24.09 1.60
CA ASP A 437 -24.95 22.95 0.90
C ASP A 437 -24.02 21.72 0.86
N ILE A 438 -22.69 21.91 0.97
CA ILE A 438 -21.70 20.84 0.84
C ILE A 438 -20.95 20.61 2.16
N LEU A 439 -19.97 21.48 2.51
CA LEU A 439 -19.09 21.30 3.66
C LEU A 439 -19.48 22.14 4.87
N GLY A 440 -20.24 23.23 4.69
CA GLY A 440 -20.43 24.24 5.73
C GLY A 440 -20.90 23.71 7.07
N GLN A 441 -21.80 22.70 7.11
CA GLN A 441 -22.19 22.07 8.37
C GLN A 441 -21.03 21.27 8.97
N ALA A 442 -20.31 20.45 8.18
CA ALA A 442 -19.21 19.63 8.65
C ALA A 442 -18.03 20.50 9.14
N ILE A 443 -17.77 21.65 8.48
CA ILE A 443 -16.77 22.64 8.91
C ILE A 443 -17.14 23.22 10.28
N ARG A 444 -18.38 23.68 10.45
CA ARG A 444 -18.85 24.24 11.74
C ARG A 444 -18.78 23.27 12.90
N GLU A 445 -18.93 21.97 12.62
CA GLU A 445 -18.84 20.90 13.63
C GLU A 445 -17.40 20.38 13.81
N GLY A 446 -16.40 20.91 13.08
CA GLY A 446 -15.00 20.51 13.19
C GLY A 446 -14.74 19.08 12.69
N LEU A 447 -15.50 18.61 11.70
CA LEU A 447 -15.39 17.27 11.14
C LEU A 447 -14.48 17.21 9.91
N VAL A 448 -14.06 18.35 9.38
CA VAL A 448 -13.20 18.50 8.20
C VAL A 448 -11.92 19.18 8.64
N ASP A 449 -10.78 18.59 8.32
CA ASP A 449 -9.47 19.14 8.62
C ASP A 449 -8.89 19.93 7.43
N GLY A 450 -9.27 19.59 6.20
CA GLY A 450 -8.74 20.27 5.02
C GLY A 450 -9.50 20.05 3.73
N VAL A 451 -9.05 20.73 2.68
CA VAL A 451 -9.52 20.58 1.30
C VAL A 451 -8.33 20.34 0.37
N GLY A 452 -8.47 19.34 -0.49
CA GLY A 452 -7.54 19.03 -1.56
C GLY A 452 -7.94 19.69 -2.87
N ILE A 453 -6.97 20.33 -3.52
CA ILE A 453 -7.05 20.86 -4.88
C ILE A 453 -6.32 19.87 -5.77
N GLN A 454 -7.00 19.19 -6.71
CA GLN A 454 -6.35 18.16 -7.52
C GLN A 454 -5.14 18.69 -8.30
N GLY A 455 -5.26 19.80 -8.98
CA GLY A 455 -4.12 20.43 -9.65
C GLY A 455 -3.80 19.83 -11.03
N HIS A 456 -4.82 19.37 -11.76
CA HIS A 456 -4.70 18.91 -13.14
C HIS A 456 -4.69 20.07 -14.13
N ILE A 457 -3.55 20.72 -14.31
CA ILE A 457 -3.42 22.01 -14.99
C ILE A 457 -2.59 21.96 -16.28
N ASP A 458 -2.68 23.03 -17.07
CA ASP A 458 -1.82 23.24 -18.24
C ASP A 458 -0.75 24.31 -17.96
N SER A 459 0.41 24.18 -18.57
CA SER A 459 1.54 25.09 -18.39
C SER A 459 1.27 26.55 -18.77
N ASP A 460 0.21 26.80 -19.58
CA ASP A 460 -0.26 28.14 -19.92
C ASP A 460 -1.18 28.77 -18.89
N GLN A 461 -1.68 27.98 -17.92
CA GLN A 461 -2.66 28.42 -16.95
C GLN A 461 -2.05 29.36 -15.91
N SER A 462 -2.88 30.30 -15.39
CA SER A 462 -2.51 31.10 -14.24
C SER A 462 -2.58 30.27 -12.96
N MET A 463 -1.53 30.29 -12.15
CA MET A 463 -1.50 29.64 -10.84
C MET A 463 -2.21 30.48 -9.75
N ASP A 464 -2.69 31.67 -10.08
CA ASP A 464 -3.36 32.57 -9.12
C ASP A 464 -4.68 32.01 -8.62
N VAL A 465 -5.36 31.20 -9.43
CA VAL A 465 -6.63 30.59 -9.05
C VAL A 465 -6.41 29.60 -7.90
N ILE A 466 -5.41 28.73 -8.00
CA ILE A 466 -5.04 27.75 -6.95
C ILE A 466 -4.76 28.49 -5.62
N ILE A 467 -3.98 29.57 -5.66
CA ILE A 467 -3.65 30.34 -4.46
C ILE A 467 -4.89 31.08 -3.92
N THR A 468 -5.77 31.57 -4.80
CA THR A 468 -7.02 32.20 -4.37
C THR A 468 -7.93 31.22 -3.65
N ASP A 469 -8.06 29.99 -4.18
CA ASP A 469 -8.86 28.94 -3.57
C ASP A 469 -8.24 28.45 -2.25
N ALA A 470 -6.91 28.31 -2.19
CA ALA A 470 -6.21 27.97 -0.94
C ALA A 470 -6.41 29.05 0.15
N LYS A 471 -6.48 30.36 -0.22
CA LYS A 471 -6.83 31.44 0.72
C LYS A 471 -8.26 31.30 1.25
N MET A 472 -9.23 31.02 0.38
CA MET A 472 -10.62 30.81 0.80
C MET A 472 -10.76 29.61 1.72
N ILE A 473 -9.98 28.53 1.47
CA ILE A 473 -9.93 27.34 2.33
C ILE A 473 -9.38 27.71 3.72
N LYS A 474 -8.27 28.44 3.76
CA LYS A 474 -7.68 28.92 5.04
C LYS A 474 -8.59 29.85 5.81
N GLU A 475 -9.36 30.73 5.14
CA GLU A 475 -10.35 31.59 5.78
C GLU A 475 -11.43 30.81 6.52
N GLN A 476 -11.66 29.54 6.18
CA GLN A 476 -12.53 28.61 6.93
C GLN A 476 -11.81 27.91 8.08
N GLY A 477 -10.52 28.17 8.31
CA GLY A 477 -9.69 27.50 9.31
C GLY A 477 -9.24 26.08 8.89
N LEU A 478 -9.22 25.80 7.59
CA LEU A 478 -8.88 24.51 7.02
C LEU A 478 -7.47 24.50 6.40
N LYS A 479 -6.82 23.36 6.45
CA LYS A 479 -5.58 23.06 5.71
C LYS A 479 -5.87 22.90 4.22
N CYS A 480 -4.86 23.11 3.38
CA CYS A 480 -4.93 22.88 1.95
C CYS A 480 -3.83 21.93 1.49
N GLN A 481 -4.13 21.05 0.53
CA GLN A 481 -3.16 20.25 -0.18
C GLN A 481 -3.39 20.34 -1.68
N ILE A 482 -2.30 20.36 -2.48
CA ILE A 482 -2.37 20.11 -3.92
C ILE A 482 -2.16 18.61 -4.08
N THR A 483 -3.18 17.89 -4.51
CA THR A 483 -3.29 16.45 -4.26
C THR A 483 -2.97 15.55 -5.44
N GLU A 484 -3.05 16.08 -6.66
CA GLU A 484 -2.96 15.29 -7.90
C GLU A 484 -2.25 16.10 -9.00
N LEU A 485 -1.19 16.82 -8.64
CA LEU A 485 -0.53 17.77 -9.53
C LEU A 485 0.03 17.08 -10.78
N ASP A 486 -0.47 17.48 -11.92
CA ASP A 486 0.11 17.23 -13.23
C ASP A 486 0.05 18.49 -14.10
N ILE A 487 1.21 19.02 -14.54
CA ILE A 487 1.27 20.22 -15.37
C ILE A 487 1.58 19.83 -16.81
N THR A 488 0.54 19.78 -17.63
CA THR A 488 0.66 19.36 -19.03
C THR A 488 1.39 20.40 -19.88
N VAL A 489 2.09 19.92 -20.91
CA VAL A 489 2.72 20.74 -21.93
C VAL A 489 2.57 20.09 -23.31
N SER A 490 2.25 20.89 -24.31
CA SER A 490 2.22 20.44 -25.69
C SER A 490 3.62 20.45 -26.29
N GLY A 491 4.04 19.32 -26.87
CA GLY A 491 5.37 19.15 -27.47
C GLY A 491 6.40 18.53 -26.52
N SER A 492 7.57 18.25 -27.07
CA SER A 492 8.70 17.62 -26.38
C SER A 492 10.04 18.24 -26.78
N ASP A 493 10.01 19.50 -27.23
CA ASP A 493 11.19 20.28 -27.54
C ASP A 493 11.66 21.13 -26.35
N GLU A 494 12.81 21.74 -26.46
CA GLU A 494 13.39 22.57 -25.41
C GLU A 494 12.46 23.72 -24.98
N ALA A 495 11.70 24.30 -25.89
CA ALA A 495 10.77 25.39 -25.60
C ALA A 495 9.61 24.87 -24.73
N ALA A 496 9.07 23.69 -25.04
CA ALA A 496 8.02 23.05 -24.25
C ALA A 496 8.53 22.71 -22.84
N TRP A 497 9.73 22.15 -22.71
CA TRP A 497 10.33 21.83 -21.41
C TRP A 497 10.61 23.07 -20.55
N ASN A 498 11.09 24.15 -21.15
CA ASN A 498 11.32 25.42 -20.45
C ASN A 498 10.01 26.06 -19.99
N LYS A 499 8.94 25.93 -20.77
CA LYS A 499 7.60 26.40 -20.41
C LYS A 499 7.04 25.63 -19.21
N GLN A 500 7.14 24.29 -19.24
CA GLN A 500 6.72 23.44 -18.12
C GLN A 500 7.53 23.72 -16.85
N LYS A 501 8.86 23.85 -16.97
CA LYS A 501 9.75 24.26 -15.86
C LYS A 501 9.28 25.55 -15.23
N ALA A 502 9.01 26.58 -16.05
CA ALA A 502 8.55 27.88 -15.55
C ALA A 502 7.17 27.78 -14.87
N ALA A 503 6.30 26.86 -15.29
CA ALA A 503 5.01 26.64 -14.66
C ALA A 503 5.12 26.00 -13.28
N TYR A 504 5.89 24.90 -13.13
CA TYR A 504 6.18 24.27 -11.84
C TYR A 504 6.86 25.26 -10.88
N LYS A 505 7.91 25.98 -11.35
CA LYS A 505 8.59 27.01 -10.56
C LYS A 505 7.62 28.07 -10.07
N ARG A 506 6.78 28.61 -10.97
CA ARG A 506 5.79 29.65 -10.66
C ARG A 506 4.79 29.20 -9.59
N LEU A 507 4.29 27.95 -9.69
CA LEU A 507 3.38 27.40 -8.69
C LEU A 507 4.06 27.32 -7.33
N MET A 508 5.23 26.68 -7.26
CA MET A 508 5.93 26.48 -5.99
C MET A 508 6.40 27.79 -5.36
N SER A 509 6.87 28.76 -6.13
CA SER A 509 7.18 30.11 -5.61
C SER A 509 5.96 30.77 -4.98
N LYS A 510 4.77 30.64 -5.60
CA LYS A 510 3.53 31.19 -5.03
C LYS A 510 3.09 30.46 -3.76
N VAL A 511 3.25 29.15 -3.71
CA VAL A 511 2.97 28.33 -2.52
C VAL A 511 3.84 28.80 -1.34
N LEU A 512 5.16 28.89 -1.54
CA LEU A 512 6.09 29.36 -0.52
C LEU A 512 5.75 30.77 -0.03
N GLN A 513 5.58 31.72 -0.96
CA GLN A 513 5.26 33.14 -0.65
C GLN A 513 3.94 33.27 0.10
N SER A 514 2.89 32.57 -0.32
CA SER A 514 1.57 32.69 0.32
C SER A 514 1.51 32.00 1.69
N ASN A 515 2.24 30.91 1.88
CA ASN A 515 2.37 30.25 3.18
C ASN A 515 3.17 31.15 4.16
N ASP A 516 4.33 31.69 3.74
CA ASP A 516 5.16 32.58 4.56
C ASP A 516 4.39 33.87 4.96
N ALA A 517 3.62 34.41 4.04
CA ALA A 517 2.72 35.57 4.33
C ALA A 517 1.55 35.21 5.26
N GLY A 518 1.37 33.92 5.61
CA GLY A 518 0.24 33.46 6.41
C GLY A 518 -1.11 33.52 5.68
N GLU A 519 -1.10 33.68 4.35
CA GLU A 519 -2.31 33.81 3.54
C GLU A 519 -2.91 32.43 3.15
N THR A 520 -2.07 31.41 3.10
CA THR A 520 -2.47 30.02 2.84
C THR A 520 -1.86 29.07 3.86
N GLU A 521 -2.30 27.81 3.85
CA GLU A 521 -1.73 26.69 4.62
C GLU A 521 -1.66 25.46 3.73
N ILE A 522 -0.88 25.57 2.64
CA ILE A 522 -0.65 24.47 1.71
C ILE A 522 0.47 23.60 2.29
N ASN A 523 0.12 22.47 2.88
CA ASN A 523 1.05 21.60 3.62
C ASN A 523 1.48 20.34 2.88
N ALA A 524 1.00 20.14 1.64
CA ALA A 524 1.47 19.07 0.76
C ALA A 524 1.26 19.39 -0.72
N VAL A 525 2.18 18.90 -1.56
CA VAL A 525 2.08 18.91 -3.03
C VAL A 525 2.39 17.50 -3.51
N ILE A 526 1.37 16.83 -4.05
CA ILE A 526 1.44 15.44 -4.53
C ILE A 526 1.39 15.44 -6.05
N VAL A 527 2.45 14.99 -6.69
CA VAL A 527 2.52 14.84 -8.16
C VAL A 527 1.77 13.57 -8.56
N TRP A 528 0.90 13.64 -9.59
CA TRP A 528 0.04 12.50 -9.93
C TRP A 528 0.73 11.48 -10.85
N GLY A 529 1.82 10.91 -10.36
CA GLY A 529 2.63 9.88 -11.00
C GLY A 529 4.13 10.19 -11.00
N ILE A 530 4.94 9.23 -11.39
CA ILE A 530 6.40 9.34 -11.37
C ILE A 530 6.92 9.76 -12.74
N THR A 531 6.63 8.99 -13.78
CA THR A 531 7.12 9.20 -15.16
C THR A 531 5.99 9.54 -16.13
N ASP A 532 6.30 10.29 -17.16
CA ASP A 532 5.30 10.73 -18.15
C ASP A 532 4.48 9.57 -18.74
N ASN A 533 5.09 8.42 -19.02
CA ASN A 533 4.38 7.26 -19.58
C ASN A 533 3.49 6.53 -18.55
N SER A 534 3.69 6.72 -17.26
CA SER A 534 2.81 6.18 -16.21
C SER A 534 1.63 7.10 -15.90
N SER A 535 1.59 8.31 -16.44
CA SER A 535 0.49 9.25 -16.23
C SER A 535 -0.74 8.92 -17.09
N TRP A 536 -1.93 9.13 -16.53
CA TRP A 536 -3.18 9.09 -17.28
C TRP A 536 -3.25 10.14 -18.43
N LYS A 537 -2.41 11.20 -18.34
CA LYS A 537 -2.20 12.22 -19.39
C LYS A 537 -0.86 12.02 -20.12
N SER A 538 -0.39 10.80 -20.28
CA SER A 538 0.95 10.47 -20.81
C SER A 538 1.30 11.16 -22.12
N TYR A 539 0.31 11.40 -22.98
CA TYR A 539 0.48 12.09 -24.28
C TYR A 539 0.79 13.60 -24.17
N GLN A 540 0.75 14.17 -22.95
CA GLN A 540 0.99 15.59 -22.67
C GLN A 540 2.18 15.83 -21.74
N ASN A 541 3.00 14.82 -21.49
CA ASN A 541 4.26 14.90 -20.72
C ASN A 541 4.14 15.65 -19.37
N PRO A 542 3.22 15.29 -18.46
CA PRO A 542 2.84 16.17 -17.35
C PRO A 542 3.76 16.12 -16.11
N LEU A 543 4.64 15.11 -15.99
CA LEU A 543 5.30 14.76 -14.74
C LEU A 543 6.77 15.19 -14.66
N LEU A 544 7.43 14.89 -13.53
CA LEU A 544 8.79 15.38 -13.22
C LEU A 544 9.89 14.56 -13.89
N PHE A 545 9.61 13.30 -14.22
CA PHE A 545 10.56 12.38 -14.83
C PHE A 545 10.10 11.96 -16.23
N ASN A 546 11.06 11.80 -17.13
CA ASN A 546 10.79 11.30 -18.49
C ASN A 546 10.61 9.78 -18.51
N ASN A 547 10.34 9.21 -19.69
CA ASN A 547 10.10 7.78 -19.87
C ASN A 547 11.33 6.90 -19.63
N SER A 548 12.53 7.48 -19.54
CA SER A 548 13.79 6.83 -19.19
C SER A 548 14.21 7.13 -17.73
N TYR A 549 13.27 7.62 -16.91
CA TYR A 549 13.48 8.01 -15.51
C TYR A 549 14.41 9.21 -15.28
N GLY A 550 14.84 9.91 -16.33
CA GLY A 550 15.64 11.13 -16.22
C GLY A 550 14.81 12.29 -15.67
N LYS A 551 15.42 13.10 -14.79
CA LYS A 551 14.82 14.32 -14.25
C LYS A 551 14.60 15.32 -15.39
N LYS A 552 13.36 15.79 -15.53
CA LYS A 552 13.02 16.81 -16.53
C LYS A 552 13.35 18.22 -16.00
N PRO A 553 13.42 19.23 -16.88
CA PRO A 553 13.66 20.61 -16.44
C PRO A 553 12.69 21.11 -15.35
N CYS A 554 11.44 20.62 -15.34
CA CYS A 554 10.42 20.98 -14.33
C CYS A 554 10.77 20.49 -12.91
N TYR A 555 11.49 19.39 -12.76
CA TYR A 555 12.04 18.94 -11.48
C TYR A 555 12.94 20.03 -10.87
N TYR A 556 13.86 20.55 -11.65
CA TYR A 556 14.74 21.64 -11.23
C TYR A 556 13.98 22.96 -11.03
N GLY A 557 12.87 23.14 -11.74
CA GLY A 557 11.97 24.27 -11.52
C GLY A 557 11.39 24.32 -10.11
N MET A 558 11.10 23.16 -9.52
CA MET A 558 10.66 23.10 -8.12
C MET A 558 11.79 23.53 -7.17
N LEU A 559 13.02 23.06 -7.36
CA LEU A 559 14.17 23.47 -6.52
C LEU A 559 14.51 24.95 -6.68
N GLU A 560 14.50 25.49 -7.91
CA GLU A 560 14.74 26.90 -8.17
C GLU A 560 13.70 27.84 -7.54
N ALA A 561 12.51 27.34 -7.21
CA ALA A 561 11.50 28.10 -6.48
C ALA A 561 11.96 28.41 -5.05
N ILE A 562 12.65 27.49 -4.39
CA ILE A 562 13.23 27.67 -3.06
C ILE A 562 14.40 28.67 -3.12
N GLU A 563 15.32 28.48 -4.07
CA GLU A 563 16.46 29.38 -4.24
C GLU A 563 15.99 30.84 -4.46
N GLU A 564 14.93 31.01 -5.27
CA GLU A 564 14.34 32.35 -5.50
C GLU A 564 13.70 32.89 -4.24
N PHE A 565 13.01 32.06 -3.46
CA PHE A 565 12.34 32.45 -2.22
C PHE A 565 13.35 32.87 -1.15
N GLU A 566 14.45 32.15 -0.97
CA GLU A 566 15.49 32.45 0.01
C GLU A 566 16.30 33.72 -0.33
N ASN A 567 16.37 34.09 -1.61
CA ASN A 567 17.12 35.24 -2.07
C ASN A 567 16.30 36.53 -2.12
N ASN A 568 15.00 36.53 -1.85
CA ASN A 568 14.10 37.67 -1.81
C ASN A 568 13.75 38.08 -0.38
#